data_9fe91d7d8c56c9d300dc3099ab5c5123
#
_entry.id   9fe91d7d8c56c9d300dc3099ab5c5123
#
_cell.length_a   1.000
_cell.length_b   1.000
_cell.length_c   1.000
_cell.angle_alpha   90.00
_cell.angle_beta   90.00
_cell.angle_gamma   90.00
#
_symmetry.space_group_name_H-M   'P 1'
#
loop_
_entity.id
_entity.type
_entity.pdbx_description
1 polymer ?
#
loop_
_entity_poly.entity_id
_entity_poly.type
_entity_poly.pdbx_seq_one_letter_code
_entity_poly.pdbx_strand_id
1 'polypeptide(L)'
;MTSTEDAFGRRQWGVGPAIVMGYKTKKFTAIVFPNYIWGFADRGDQNEMPDASFLTLQYAFNWNLPNAWQIGINNTASYDHQASSGNQWNVPIGPFVSKTVRFGRMPVKFQLSAEYSVVSQDDFGQRGQVKFNITPVIPGLIQDPIFGSR
;
A
#
# COMPACT_ATOMS: atom_id res chain seq x y z
N MET A 1 5.13 11.57 7.26
CA MET A 1 5.68 11.09 8.52
C MET A 1 7.08 11.66 8.65
N THR A 2 7.34 12.41 9.69
CA THR A 2 8.67 12.92 10.01
C THR A 2 9.41 11.81 10.75
N SER A 3 10.39 11.18 10.11
CA SER A 3 11.29 10.26 10.79
C SER A 3 12.21 11.08 11.71
N THR A 4 12.27 10.73 12.97
CA THR A 4 13.13 11.38 13.98
C THR A 4 14.52 10.78 14.03
N GLU A 5 14.75 9.64 13.40
CA GLU A 5 16.04 8.97 13.33
C GLU A 5 16.52 8.81 11.90
N ASP A 6 17.77 9.12 11.65
CA ASP A 6 18.42 9.10 10.33
C ASP A 6 18.45 7.72 9.65
N ALA A 7 18.27 6.66 10.43
CA ALA A 7 18.28 5.29 9.96
C ALA A 7 16.95 4.83 9.31
N PHE A 8 15.84 5.56 9.51
CA PHE A 8 14.51 5.11 9.12
C PHE A 8 13.80 6.01 8.10
N GLY A 9 14.43 7.02 7.58
CA GLY A 9 13.82 7.93 6.61
C GLY A 9 14.81 8.52 5.62
N ARG A 10 14.40 8.65 4.37
CA ARG A 10 15.09 9.51 3.41
C ARG A 10 15.00 10.95 3.95
N ARG A 11 16.13 11.64 4.08
CA ARG A 11 16.23 13.03 4.59
C ARG A 11 15.69 14.07 3.59
N GLN A 12 14.75 13.67 2.73
CA GLN A 12 14.21 14.51 1.66
C GLN A 12 12.73 14.81 1.88
N TRP A 13 12.34 16.03 1.52
CA TRP A 13 10.93 16.39 1.38
C TRP A 13 10.42 15.94 0.00
N GLY A 14 9.22 15.41 -0.05
CA GLY A 14 8.61 14.99 -1.29
C GLY A 14 7.19 15.53 -1.43
N VAL A 15 6.84 15.97 -2.62
CA VAL A 15 5.49 16.38 -3.01
C VAL A 15 5.13 15.70 -4.32
N GLY A 16 3.85 15.39 -4.51
CA GLY A 16 3.40 14.83 -5.76
C GLY A 16 1.91 14.62 -5.83
N PRO A 17 1.37 14.48 -7.05
CA PRO A 17 -0.03 14.19 -7.27
C PRO A 17 -0.36 12.75 -6.93
N ALA A 18 -1.60 12.55 -6.49
CA ALA A 18 -2.17 11.24 -6.24
C ALA A 18 -3.63 11.23 -6.70
N ILE A 19 -4.04 10.16 -7.39
CA ILE A 19 -5.39 10.00 -7.90
C ILE A 19 -5.92 8.65 -7.44
N VAL A 20 -7.11 8.65 -6.83
CA VAL A 20 -7.81 7.41 -6.47
C VAL A 20 -8.95 7.16 -7.44
N MET A 21 -8.96 6.00 -8.05
CA MET A 21 -10.05 5.50 -8.86
C MET A 21 -10.59 4.22 -8.24
N GLY A 22 -11.91 4.13 -8.06
CA GLY A 22 -12.53 2.97 -7.45
C GLY A 22 -13.86 2.60 -8.06
N TYR A 23 -14.10 1.30 -8.16
CA TYR A 23 -15.37 0.72 -8.56
C TYR A 23 -15.79 -0.31 -7.53
N LYS A 24 -17.01 -0.21 -7.04
CA LYS A 24 -17.52 -1.09 -5.99
C LYS A 24 -18.92 -1.60 -6.30
N THR A 25 -19.09 -2.90 -6.18
CA THR A 25 -20.38 -3.59 -6.19
C THR A 25 -20.55 -4.42 -4.92
N LYS A 26 -21.71 -5.09 -4.76
CA LYS A 26 -21.92 -6.02 -3.63
C LYS A 26 -20.93 -7.19 -3.63
N LYS A 27 -20.51 -7.63 -4.83
CA LYS A 27 -19.66 -8.82 -5.01
C LYS A 27 -18.20 -8.49 -5.32
N PHE A 28 -17.92 -7.29 -5.83
CA PHE A 28 -16.61 -6.93 -6.35
C PHE A 28 -16.22 -5.52 -5.95
N THR A 29 -14.94 -5.32 -5.63
CA THR A 29 -14.34 -4.01 -5.40
C THR A 29 -13.03 -3.94 -6.16
N ALA A 30 -12.86 -2.91 -6.96
CA ALA A 30 -11.60 -2.57 -7.63
C ALA A 30 -11.19 -1.17 -7.21
N ILE A 31 -9.93 -1.00 -6.84
CA ILE A 31 -9.32 0.28 -6.50
C ILE A 31 -7.97 0.34 -7.19
N VAL A 32 -7.69 1.49 -7.81
CA VAL A 32 -6.39 1.80 -8.40
C VAL A 32 -5.99 3.19 -7.91
N PHE A 33 -4.80 3.28 -7.38
CA PHE A 33 -4.27 4.49 -6.74
C PHE A 33 -2.83 4.77 -7.22
N PRO A 34 -2.67 5.37 -8.41
CA PRO A 34 -1.38 5.91 -8.84
C PRO A 34 -1.03 7.14 -8.01
N ASN A 35 0.21 7.21 -7.57
CA ASN A 35 0.78 8.41 -7.00
C ASN A 35 2.23 8.57 -7.47
N TYR A 36 2.63 9.80 -7.68
CA TYR A 36 3.97 10.18 -8.06
C TYR A 36 4.53 11.14 -7.03
N ILE A 37 5.78 10.93 -6.60
CA ILE A 37 6.45 11.77 -5.60
C ILE A 37 7.74 12.29 -6.20
N TRP A 38 7.90 13.61 -6.18
CA TRP A 38 9.17 14.28 -6.41
C TRP A 38 9.81 14.59 -5.07
N GLY A 39 11.03 14.11 -4.86
CA GLY A 39 11.86 14.53 -3.77
C GLY A 39 12.53 15.86 -4.10
N PHE A 40 12.60 16.77 -3.14
CA PHE A 40 13.31 18.04 -3.24
C PHE A 40 13.84 18.41 -1.84
N ALA A 41 14.89 19.24 -1.83
CA ALA A 41 15.52 19.77 -0.62
C ALA A 41 15.99 18.71 0.38
N ASP A 42 17.26 18.40 0.34
CA ASP A 42 17.94 17.59 1.35
C ASP A 42 18.00 18.30 2.70
N ARG A 43 17.71 17.57 3.74
CA ARG A 43 17.76 18.06 5.12
C ARG A 43 19.17 17.86 5.69
N GLY A 44 20.12 18.65 5.22
CA GLY A 44 21.47 18.80 5.80
C GLY A 44 22.60 18.08 5.06
N ASP A 45 23.67 18.84 4.91
CA ASP A 45 25.07 18.57 4.53
C ASP A 45 25.40 17.75 3.27
N GLN A 46 25.88 18.48 2.28
CA GLN A 46 27.00 18.32 1.33
C GLN A 46 27.26 16.98 0.59
N ASN A 47 26.47 15.95 0.74
CA ASN A 47 26.42 14.85 -0.21
C ASN A 47 25.07 14.92 -0.89
N GLU A 48 25.01 15.49 -2.08
CA GLU A 48 23.85 15.54 -2.97
C GLU A 48 23.32 14.12 -3.20
N MET A 49 22.38 13.70 -2.36
CA MET A 49 21.58 12.53 -2.72
C MET A 49 20.70 12.95 -3.88
N PRO A 50 20.73 12.19 -4.98
CA PRO A 50 19.89 12.50 -6.13
C PRO A 50 18.43 12.60 -5.70
N ASP A 51 17.72 13.63 -6.21
CA ASP A 51 16.31 13.89 -5.93
C ASP A 51 15.49 12.64 -6.14
N ALA A 52 14.99 12.04 -5.05
CA ALA A 52 14.24 10.81 -5.13
C ALA A 52 12.90 11.06 -5.85
N SER A 53 12.77 10.57 -7.06
CA SER A 53 11.49 10.58 -7.77
C SER A 53 11.01 9.16 -8.05
N PHE A 54 9.83 8.84 -7.55
CA PHE A 54 9.27 7.51 -7.71
C PHE A 54 7.77 7.55 -7.95
N LEU A 55 7.36 6.64 -8.82
CA LEU A 55 5.96 6.34 -9.08
C LEU A 55 5.57 5.11 -8.27
N THR A 56 4.43 5.18 -7.59
CA THR A 56 3.81 4.00 -7.01
C THR A 56 2.39 3.81 -7.55
N LEU A 57 2.03 2.56 -7.77
CA LEU A 57 0.72 2.16 -8.21
C LEU A 57 0.17 1.13 -7.23
N GLN A 58 -0.72 1.56 -6.36
CA GLN A 58 -1.47 0.63 -5.52
C GLN A 58 -2.68 0.12 -6.31
N TYR A 59 -2.91 -1.17 -6.28
CA TYR A 59 -4.06 -1.78 -6.93
C TYR A 59 -4.65 -2.88 -6.05
N ALA A 60 -5.97 -2.89 -6.00
CA ALA A 60 -6.74 -3.86 -5.25
C ALA A 60 -7.93 -4.36 -6.07
N PHE A 61 -8.05 -5.66 -6.21
CA PHE A 61 -9.20 -6.32 -6.84
C PHE A 61 -9.69 -7.39 -5.90
N ASN A 62 -10.90 -7.22 -5.39
CA ASN A 62 -11.45 -8.06 -4.33
C ASN A 62 -12.80 -8.61 -4.72
N TRP A 63 -13.01 -9.91 -4.52
CA TRP A 63 -14.30 -10.58 -4.63
C TRP A 63 -14.83 -10.95 -3.26
N ASN A 64 -16.04 -10.51 -2.97
CA ASN A 64 -16.77 -10.87 -1.76
C ASN A 64 -17.55 -12.16 -2.02
N LEU A 65 -17.27 -13.17 -1.23
CA LEU A 65 -17.89 -14.48 -1.27
C LEU A 65 -18.92 -14.64 -0.15
N PRO A 66 -19.82 -15.64 -0.21
CA PRO A 66 -20.73 -15.95 0.88
C PRO A 66 -19.99 -16.20 2.20
N ASN A 67 -20.72 -16.08 3.33
CA ASN A 67 -20.19 -16.33 4.68
C ASN A 67 -18.99 -15.46 5.08
N ALA A 68 -18.97 -14.20 4.60
CA ALA A 68 -17.92 -13.21 4.90
C ALA A 68 -16.50 -13.64 4.51
N TRP A 69 -16.37 -14.46 3.48
CA TRP A 69 -15.12 -14.73 2.80
C TRP A 69 -14.82 -13.65 1.76
N GLN A 70 -13.57 -13.38 1.56
CA GLN A 70 -13.07 -12.48 0.50
C GLN A 70 -11.78 -13.05 -0.07
N ILE A 71 -11.66 -13.03 -1.39
CA ILE A 71 -10.42 -13.34 -2.11
C ILE A 71 -10.05 -12.16 -3.00
N GLY A 72 -8.79 -11.99 -3.29
CA GLY A 72 -8.36 -10.93 -4.19
C GLY A 72 -6.86 -10.79 -4.28
N ILE A 73 -6.45 -9.68 -4.90
CA ILE A 73 -5.08 -9.19 -4.94
C ILE A 73 -5.05 -7.76 -4.39
N ASN A 74 -4.02 -7.41 -3.64
CA ASN A 74 -3.85 -6.07 -3.07
C ASN A 74 -2.36 -5.81 -2.91
N ASN A 75 -1.78 -5.17 -3.90
CA ASN A 75 -0.34 -4.95 -3.99
C ASN A 75 -0.01 -3.53 -4.41
N THR A 76 1.25 -3.18 -4.27
CA THR A 76 1.80 -1.90 -4.71
C THR A 76 2.99 -2.15 -5.62
N ALA A 77 2.86 -1.77 -6.88
CA ALA A 77 3.99 -1.68 -7.79
C ALA A 77 4.71 -0.35 -7.58
N SER A 78 6.02 -0.35 -7.72
CA SER A 78 6.84 0.86 -7.65
C SER A 78 7.83 0.93 -8.80
N TYR A 79 8.09 2.17 -9.22
CA TYR A 79 9.08 2.49 -10.22
C TYR A 79 9.99 3.59 -9.67
N ASP A 80 11.27 3.32 -9.59
CA ASP A 80 12.30 4.27 -9.16
C ASP A 80 13.05 4.79 -10.39
N HIS A 81 12.93 6.08 -10.67
CA HIS A 81 13.59 6.72 -11.81
C HIS A 81 15.12 6.75 -11.70
N GLN A 82 15.65 6.60 -10.49
CA GLN A 82 17.07 6.74 -10.21
C GLN A 82 17.81 5.42 -10.09
N ALA A 83 17.07 4.32 -10.00
CA ALA A 83 17.68 3.00 -10.00
C ALA A 83 18.36 2.72 -11.34
N SER A 84 19.43 1.93 -11.33
CA SER A 84 20.16 1.52 -12.50
C SER A 84 19.23 0.85 -13.53
N SER A 85 19.54 1.02 -14.81
CA SER A 85 18.77 0.44 -15.91
C SER A 85 18.57 -1.08 -15.71
N GLY A 86 17.32 -1.51 -15.74
CA GLY A 86 16.93 -2.90 -15.45
C GLY A 86 16.49 -3.14 -13.99
N ASN A 87 16.78 -2.24 -13.06
CA ASN A 87 16.48 -2.37 -11.63
C ASN A 87 15.45 -1.34 -11.13
N GLN A 88 14.71 -0.73 -12.02
CA GLN A 88 13.79 0.37 -11.75
C GLN A 88 12.41 -0.09 -11.24
N TRP A 89 11.97 -1.25 -11.68
CA TRP A 89 10.64 -1.78 -11.37
C TRP A 89 10.65 -2.76 -10.22
N ASN A 90 9.67 -2.61 -9.34
CA ASN A 90 9.27 -3.65 -8.40
C ASN A 90 7.76 -3.89 -8.54
N VAL A 91 7.39 -5.06 -9.04
CA VAL A 91 6.00 -5.41 -9.32
C VAL A 91 5.64 -6.68 -8.55
N PRO A 92 5.19 -6.56 -7.30
CA PRO A 92 4.67 -7.69 -6.54
C PRO A 92 3.28 -8.08 -7.06
N ILE A 93 3.05 -9.36 -7.21
CA ILE A 93 1.73 -9.94 -7.46
C ILE A 93 1.48 -10.96 -6.37
N GLY A 94 0.33 -10.87 -5.70
CA GLY A 94 0.02 -11.79 -4.65
C GLY A 94 -1.45 -11.88 -4.32
N PRO A 95 -2.03 -13.09 -4.38
CA PRO A 95 -3.37 -13.31 -3.93
C PRO A 95 -3.46 -13.26 -2.41
N PHE A 96 -4.64 -12.92 -1.93
CA PHE A 96 -5.00 -13.11 -0.53
C PHE A 96 -6.36 -13.81 -0.41
N VAL A 97 -6.53 -14.48 0.71
CA VAL A 97 -7.81 -14.97 1.20
C VAL A 97 -8.07 -14.38 2.58
N SER A 98 -9.28 -13.96 2.84
CA SER A 98 -9.65 -13.49 4.16
C SER A 98 -11.05 -13.96 4.57
N LYS A 99 -11.25 -14.01 5.88
CA LYS A 99 -12.54 -14.31 6.49
C LYS A 99 -12.79 -13.36 7.65
N THR A 100 -13.98 -12.79 7.69
CA THR A 100 -14.42 -12.00 8.84
C THR A 100 -15.29 -12.87 9.75
N VAL A 101 -14.90 -12.97 11.01
CA VAL A 101 -15.60 -13.71 12.04
C VAL A 101 -16.06 -12.73 13.11
N ARG A 102 -17.25 -12.91 13.66
CA ARG A 102 -17.74 -12.10 14.76
C ARG A 102 -17.39 -12.75 16.11
N PHE A 103 -16.67 -12.01 16.94
CA PHE A 103 -16.45 -12.33 18.33
C PHE A 103 -17.35 -11.43 19.17
N GLY A 104 -18.53 -11.92 19.53
CA GLY A 104 -19.53 -11.10 20.17
C GLY A 104 -19.99 -9.94 19.29
N ARG A 105 -19.72 -8.70 19.72
CA ARG A 105 -20.05 -7.47 18.97
C ARG A 105 -18.94 -7.00 18.04
N MET A 106 -17.74 -7.56 18.14
CA MET A 106 -16.59 -7.13 17.38
C MET A 106 -16.31 -8.07 16.21
N PRO A 107 -16.43 -7.61 14.96
CA PRO A 107 -15.95 -8.36 13.81
C PRO A 107 -14.43 -8.31 13.76
N VAL A 108 -13.80 -9.45 13.46
CA VAL A 108 -12.35 -9.59 13.28
C VAL A 108 -12.10 -10.21 11.91
N LYS A 109 -11.30 -9.53 11.09
CA LYS A 109 -10.88 -10.03 9.78
C LYS A 109 -9.52 -10.74 9.94
N PHE A 110 -9.48 -11.99 9.52
CA PHE A 110 -8.27 -12.78 9.36
C PHE A 110 -7.92 -12.79 7.87
N GLN A 111 -6.69 -12.49 7.54
CA GLN A 111 -6.23 -12.45 6.16
C GLN A 111 -4.88 -13.16 6.04
N LEU A 112 -4.79 -14.06 5.09
CA LEU A 112 -3.55 -14.70 4.65
C LEU A 112 -3.28 -14.24 3.22
N SER A 113 -2.07 -13.76 2.96
CA SER A 113 -1.60 -13.37 1.62
C SER A 113 -0.25 -13.97 1.33
N ALA A 114 -0.05 -14.31 0.06
CA ALA A 114 1.25 -14.72 -0.47
C ALA A 114 1.59 -13.78 -1.63
N GLU A 115 2.72 -13.10 -1.55
CA GLU A 115 3.16 -12.13 -2.54
C GLU A 115 4.45 -12.64 -3.20
N TYR A 116 4.55 -12.46 -4.49
CA TYR A 116 5.74 -12.77 -5.27
C TYR A 116 6.05 -11.58 -6.19
N SER A 117 7.28 -11.07 -6.14
CA SER A 117 7.74 -10.01 -7.02
C SER A 117 8.15 -10.62 -8.36
N VAL A 118 7.36 -10.35 -9.39
CA VAL A 118 7.64 -10.81 -10.77
C VAL A 118 8.83 -10.07 -11.35
N VAL A 119 8.99 -8.80 -10.96
CA VAL A 119 10.15 -7.98 -11.23
C VAL A 119 10.61 -7.44 -9.88
N SER A 120 11.82 -7.74 -9.47
CA SER A 120 12.42 -7.27 -8.22
C SER A 120 13.73 -6.59 -8.47
N GLN A 121 14.06 -5.61 -7.65
CA GLN A 121 15.36 -4.99 -7.62
C GLN A 121 16.40 -6.00 -7.05
N ASP A 122 17.60 -6.05 -7.65
CA ASP A 122 18.61 -7.08 -7.31
C ASP A 122 19.14 -6.96 -5.89
N ASP A 123 19.25 -5.74 -5.33
CA ASP A 123 19.90 -5.51 -4.04
C ASP A 123 18.95 -5.56 -2.83
N PHE A 124 17.63 -5.36 -2.99
CA PHE A 124 16.64 -5.33 -1.92
C PHE A 124 15.34 -6.04 -2.25
N GLY A 125 15.27 -6.72 -3.39
CA GLY A 125 14.06 -7.35 -3.89
C GLY A 125 13.68 -8.60 -3.10
N GLN A 126 12.73 -8.48 -2.19
CA GLN A 126 12.12 -9.64 -1.55
C GLN A 126 11.31 -10.42 -2.60
N ARG A 127 11.83 -11.58 -3.01
CA ARG A 127 11.22 -12.40 -4.09
C ARG A 127 9.90 -13.04 -3.70
N GLY A 128 9.72 -13.36 -2.44
CA GLY A 128 8.48 -13.98 -1.94
C GLY A 128 8.20 -13.61 -0.50
N GLN A 129 6.93 -13.39 -0.17
CA GLN A 129 6.50 -13.05 1.17
C GLN A 129 5.14 -13.68 1.46
N VAL A 130 5.01 -14.23 2.66
CA VAL A 130 3.72 -14.66 3.20
C VAL A 130 3.39 -13.78 4.40
N LYS A 131 2.17 -13.19 4.40
CA LYS A 131 1.70 -12.30 5.46
C LYS A 131 0.42 -12.87 6.06
N PHE A 132 0.36 -12.87 7.38
CA PHE A 132 -0.85 -13.14 8.13
C PHE A 132 -1.25 -11.89 8.92
N ASN A 133 -2.48 -11.40 8.68
CA ASN A 133 -3.00 -10.20 9.32
C ASN A 133 -4.26 -10.52 10.11
N ILE A 134 -4.36 -9.94 11.29
CA ILE A 134 -5.55 -9.95 12.13
C ILE A 134 -6.00 -8.51 12.33
N THR A 135 -7.18 -8.16 11.83
CA THR A 135 -7.68 -6.78 11.86
C THR A 135 -9.03 -6.74 12.59
N PRO A 136 -9.09 -6.21 13.81
CA PRO A 136 -10.36 -5.93 14.46
C PRO A 136 -11.05 -4.78 13.72
N VAL A 137 -12.34 -4.96 13.44
CA VAL A 137 -13.18 -3.91 12.85
C VAL A 137 -14.01 -3.30 13.95
N ILE A 138 -13.75 -2.05 14.27
CA ILE A 138 -14.49 -1.32 15.32
C ILE A 138 -15.60 -0.52 14.62
N PRO A 139 -16.86 -1.00 14.63
CA PRO A 139 -17.96 -0.27 14.03
C PRO A 139 -18.32 0.95 14.90
N GLY A 140 -18.45 2.11 14.28
CA GLY A 140 -19.02 3.28 14.94
C GLY A 140 -18.08 4.05 15.88
N LEU A 141 -16.76 4.00 15.63
CA LEU A 141 -15.82 4.86 16.37
C LEU A 141 -16.05 6.36 16.09
N ILE A 142 -16.57 6.68 14.92
CA ILE A 142 -16.91 8.03 14.48
C ILE A 142 -18.38 7.99 14.06
N GLN A 143 -19.27 8.49 14.88
CA GLN A 143 -20.70 8.53 14.59
C GLN A 143 -21.10 9.81 13.84
N ASP A 144 -20.31 10.88 13.99
CA ASP A 144 -20.54 12.17 13.32
C ASP A 144 -19.39 12.49 12.36
N PRO A 145 -19.68 13.13 11.22
CA PRO A 145 -18.62 13.56 10.30
C PRO A 145 -17.71 14.57 11.00
N ILE A 146 -16.40 14.33 10.93
CA ILE A 146 -15.37 15.20 11.52
C ILE A 146 -15.38 16.58 10.84
N PHE A 147 -15.88 16.65 9.61
CA PHE A 147 -16.01 17.86 8.80
C PHE A 147 -17.40 17.90 8.15
N GLY A 148 -18.10 19.01 8.31
CA GLY A 148 -19.40 19.27 7.69
C GLY A 148 -20.51 19.33 8.75
N SER A 149 -21.03 20.54 9.00
CA SER A 149 -22.34 20.72 9.64
C SER A 149 -23.45 20.23 8.69
N ARG A 150 -24.47 19.61 9.24
CA ARG A 150 -25.75 19.37 8.54
C ARG A 150 -26.32 20.66 7.98
#